data_898c0d39d3f131bff2e184a241dc46a1
#
_entry.id   898c0d39d3f131bff2e184a241dc46a1
#
_cell.length_a   1.000
_cell.length_b   1.000
_cell.length_c   1.000
_cell.angle_alpha   90.00
_cell.angle_beta   90.00
_cell.angle_gamma   90.00
#
_symmetry.space_group_name_H-M   'P 1'
#
loop_
_entity.id
_entity.type
_entity.pdbx_description
1 polymer ?
#
loop_
_entity_poly.entity_id
_entity_poly.type
_entity_poly.pdbx_seq_one_letter_code
_entity_poly.pdbx_strand_id
1 'polypeptide(L)'
;LYSHTYFIGRKEAKEELSVKSVVYADTDLSDLMSKLYSEYANEMELQNVVWNPENEIGMNSSQNKKEYKVAFVESVLLPKAYKLTMEFKRQQVMIPQQTPQGIIQVPQEQVVMRVVEQGWK
;
A
#
# COMPACT_ATOMS: atom_id res chain seq x y z
N LEU A 1 -25.36 -12.00 5.80
CA LEU A 1 -24.09 -11.89 6.52
C LEU A 1 -23.08 -11.24 5.59
N TYR A 2 -22.77 -10.00 5.86
CA TYR A 2 -21.77 -9.27 5.11
C TYR A 2 -20.35 -9.74 5.53
N SER A 3 -19.48 -9.93 4.56
CA SER A 3 -18.07 -10.22 4.84
C SER A 3 -17.36 -8.93 5.29
N HIS A 4 -16.19 -9.05 5.92
CA HIS A 4 -15.36 -7.90 6.29
C HIS A 4 -14.88 -7.06 5.09
N THR A 5 -15.00 -7.59 3.89
CA THR A 5 -14.64 -6.92 2.63
C THR A 5 -15.85 -6.32 1.90
N TYR A 6 -17.05 -6.41 2.48
CA TYR A 6 -18.24 -5.85 1.87
C TYR A 6 -18.21 -4.32 1.94
N PHE A 7 -18.33 -3.70 0.79
CA PHE A 7 -18.39 -2.24 0.68
C PHE A 7 -19.82 -1.76 0.90
N ILE A 8 -20.03 -0.95 1.93
CA ILE A 8 -21.31 -0.30 2.19
C ILE A 8 -21.31 1.06 1.50
N GLY A 9 -22.13 1.19 0.45
CA GLY A 9 -22.34 2.46 -0.23
C GLY A 9 -23.15 3.46 0.61
N ARG A 10 -22.99 4.76 0.38
CA ARG A 10 -23.71 5.80 1.11
C ARG A 10 -25.25 5.69 0.98
N LYS A 11 -25.75 5.22 -0.16
CA LYS A 11 -27.20 4.96 -0.36
C LYS A 11 -27.66 3.83 0.54
N GLU A 12 -26.96 2.72 0.55
CA GLU A 12 -27.24 1.58 1.40
C GLU A 12 -27.19 1.96 2.89
N ALA A 13 -26.15 2.70 3.30
CA ALA A 13 -26.02 3.17 4.67
C ALA A 13 -27.22 4.03 5.12
N LYS A 14 -27.70 4.92 4.25
CA LYS A 14 -28.80 5.84 4.56
C LYS A 14 -30.18 5.19 4.48
N GLU A 15 -30.43 4.44 3.40
CA GLU A 15 -31.77 3.97 3.06
C GLU A 15 -32.05 2.56 3.62
N GLU A 16 -31.09 1.65 3.52
CA GLU A 16 -31.28 0.25 3.93
C GLU A 16 -30.87 0.00 5.37
N LEU A 17 -29.72 0.53 5.80
CA LEU A 17 -29.23 0.38 7.16
C LEU A 17 -29.77 1.45 8.12
N SER A 18 -30.53 2.42 7.60
CA SER A 18 -31.19 3.48 8.38
C SER A 18 -30.24 4.25 9.31
N VAL A 19 -29.01 4.47 8.88
CA VAL A 19 -28.03 5.25 9.65
C VAL A 19 -28.43 6.72 9.60
N LYS A 20 -29.06 7.21 10.67
CA LYS A 20 -29.67 8.56 10.74
C LYS A 20 -28.67 9.71 10.53
N SER A 21 -27.41 9.51 10.85
CA SER A 21 -26.35 10.51 10.72
C SER A 21 -25.76 10.63 9.32
N VAL A 22 -26.18 9.81 8.35
CA VAL A 22 -25.67 9.90 6.97
C VAL A 22 -26.31 11.08 6.26
N VAL A 23 -25.46 12.05 5.89
CA VAL A 23 -25.82 13.21 5.09
C VAL A 23 -25.03 13.15 3.79
N TYR A 24 -25.69 13.46 2.67
CA TYR A 24 -24.98 13.60 1.38
C TYR A 24 -24.24 14.93 1.35
N ALA A 25 -22.98 14.87 0.94
CA ALA A 25 -22.21 16.07 0.68
C ALA A 25 -22.82 16.85 -0.49
N ASP A 26 -22.89 18.18 -0.38
CA ASP A 26 -23.13 19.05 -1.53
C ASP A 26 -21.95 19.00 -2.53
N THR A 27 -22.09 19.69 -3.66
CA THR A 27 -21.07 19.66 -4.71
C THR A 27 -19.72 20.16 -4.21
N ASP A 28 -19.70 21.28 -3.47
CA ASP A 28 -18.47 21.92 -3.02
C ASP A 28 -17.73 21.03 -2.02
N LEU A 29 -18.46 20.48 -1.04
CA LEU A 29 -17.88 19.55 -0.07
C LEU A 29 -17.41 18.25 -0.76
N SER A 30 -18.18 17.72 -1.72
CA SER A 30 -17.80 16.54 -2.48
C SER A 30 -16.51 16.76 -3.27
N ASP A 31 -16.33 17.93 -3.88
CA ASP A 31 -15.12 18.29 -4.61
C ASP A 31 -13.90 18.42 -3.68
N LEU A 32 -14.08 19.04 -2.51
CA LEU A 32 -13.02 19.13 -1.49
C LEU A 32 -12.62 17.75 -0.99
N MET A 33 -13.58 16.88 -0.70
CA MET A 33 -13.31 15.49 -0.28
C MET A 33 -12.56 14.71 -1.36
N SER A 34 -12.93 14.88 -2.64
CA SER A 34 -12.26 14.23 -3.76
C SER A 34 -10.82 14.71 -3.94
N LYS A 35 -10.58 16.01 -3.79
CA LYS A 35 -9.23 16.58 -3.81
C LYS A 35 -8.37 16.04 -2.67
N LEU A 36 -8.91 16.06 -1.45
CA LEU A 36 -8.21 15.51 -0.28
C LEU A 36 -7.87 14.03 -0.45
N TYR A 37 -8.83 13.23 -0.95
CA TYR A 37 -8.59 11.82 -1.27
C TYR A 37 -7.45 11.66 -2.29
N SER A 38 -7.45 12.48 -3.35
CA SER A 38 -6.41 12.42 -4.39
C SER A 38 -5.02 12.73 -3.82
N GLU A 39 -4.91 13.69 -2.92
CA GLU A 39 -3.64 14.00 -2.24
C GLU A 39 -3.15 12.82 -1.40
N TYR A 40 -4.01 12.20 -0.58
CA TYR A 40 -3.62 11.02 0.18
C TYR A 40 -3.31 9.83 -0.72
N ALA A 41 -4.09 9.61 -1.78
CA ALA A 41 -3.85 8.52 -2.72
C ALA A 41 -2.47 8.66 -3.39
N ASN A 42 -2.05 9.89 -3.71
CA ASN A 42 -0.73 10.16 -4.26
C ASN A 42 0.38 9.94 -3.21
N GLU A 43 0.21 10.50 -2.00
CA GLU A 43 1.18 10.35 -0.91
C GLU A 43 1.39 8.89 -0.48
N MET A 44 0.34 8.09 -0.55
CA MET A 44 0.36 6.66 -0.20
C MET A 44 0.65 5.76 -1.42
N GLU A 45 0.87 6.33 -2.59
CA GLU A 45 1.10 5.61 -3.86
C GLU A 45 0.00 4.60 -4.21
N LEU A 46 -1.27 4.85 -3.81
CA LEU A 46 -2.39 3.92 -4.00
C LEU A 46 -2.77 3.72 -5.48
N GLN A 47 -2.34 4.60 -6.37
CA GLN A 47 -2.62 4.50 -7.81
C GLN A 47 -1.59 3.64 -8.56
N ASN A 48 -0.54 3.19 -7.89
CA ASN A 48 0.41 2.25 -8.47
C ASN A 48 -0.22 0.85 -8.53
N VAL A 49 -0.80 0.54 -9.69
CA VAL A 49 -1.57 -0.70 -9.91
C VAL A 49 -0.72 -1.97 -9.76
N VAL A 50 0.58 -1.87 -10.05
CA VAL A 50 1.53 -2.98 -9.93
C VAL A 50 2.76 -2.49 -9.18
N TRP A 51 2.83 -2.82 -7.90
CA TRP A 51 4.03 -2.63 -7.12
C TRP A 51 5.03 -3.76 -7.43
N ASN A 52 6.27 -3.40 -7.77
CA ASN A 52 7.33 -4.35 -8.10
C ASN A 52 8.63 -3.98 -7.39
N PRO A 53 9.19 -4.86 -6.54
CA PRO A 53 10.46 -4.63 -5.86
C PRO A 53 11.63 -4.29 -6.77
N GLU A 54 11.64 -4.81 -7.99
CA GLU A 54 12.68 -4.51 -8.99
C GLU A 54 12.70 -3.02 -9.38
N ASN A 55 11.52 -2.40 -9.47
CA ASN A 55 11.42 -0.97 -9.75
C ASN A 55 11.90 -0.13 -8.57
N GLU A 56 11.66 -0.59 -7.34
CA GLU A 56 12.03 0.12 -6.13
C GLU A 56 13.54 0.12 -5.88
N ILE A 57 14.22 -0.95 -6.26
CA ILE A 57 15.68 -1.02 -6.11
C ILE A 57 16.44 -0.30 -7.23
N GLY A 58 15.82 -0.22 -8.44
CA GLY A 58 16.45 0.34 -9.65
C GLY A 58 17.40 -0.63 -10.34
N MET A 59 17.56 -0.45 -11.68
CA MET A 59 18.25 -1.41 -12.53
C MET A 59 19.73 -1.65 -12.16
N ASN A 60 20.42 -0.64 -11.64
CA ASN A 60 21.89 -0.68 -11.42
C ASN A 60 22.26 -0.67 -9.93
N SER A 61 21.28 -0.81 -9.04
CA SER A 61 21.52 -0.78 -7.61
C SER A 61 21.48 -2.18 -7.01
N SER A 62 22.44 -2.48 -6.13
CA SER A 62 22.43 -3.73 -5.35
C SER A 62 21.60 -3.62 -4.06
N GLN A 63 21.33 -2.40 -3.62
CA GLN A 63 20.58 -2.09 -2.39
C GLN A 63 19.92 -0.72 -2.49
N ASN A 64 18.71 -0.60 -1.96
CA ASN A 64 18.01 0.66 -1.77
C ASN A 64 17.18 0.64 -0.50
N LYS A 65 16.87 1.83 0.03
CA LYS A 65 15.89 2.03 1.11
C LYS A 65 14.85 3.02 0.66
N LYS A 66 13.58 2.72 0.91
CA LYS A 66 12.48 3.62 0.60
C LYS A 66 11.52 3.72 1.79
N GLU A 67 11.07 4.93 2.07
CA GLU A 67 10.03 5.21 3.05
C GLU A 67 8.67 5.29 2.35
N TYR A 68 7.70 4.59 2.89
CA TYR A 68 6.31 4.63 2.47
C TYR A 68 5.45 5.23 3.57
N LYS A 69 4.49 6.08 3.22
CA LYS A 69 3.44 6.54 4.11
C LYS A 69 2.21 5.66 3.90
N VAL A 70 1.84 4.89 4.90
CA VAL A 70 0.79 3.87 4.77
C VAL A 70 -0.51 4.22 5.51
N ALA A 71 -0.46 5.22 6.38
CA ALA A 71 -1.64 5.76 7.04
C ALA A 71 -1.39 7.20 7.50
N PHE A 72 -2.47 7.96 7.64
CA PHE A 72 -2.44 9.32 8.18
C PHE A 72 -3.47 9.48 9.29
N VAL A 73 -3.11 10.28 10.29
CA VAL A 73 -4.03 10.84 11.27
C VAL A 73 -3.90 12.35 11.20
N GLU A 74 -4.93 12.99 10.70
CA GLU A 74 -4.99 14.45 10.61
C GLU A 74 -5.61 15.05 11.85
N SER A 75 -4.90 16.01 12.39
CA SER A 75 -5.36 16.84 13.49
C SER A 75 -4.82 18.25 13.31
N VAL A 76 -5.59 19.25 13.68
CA VAL A 76 -5.17 20.65 13.65
C VAL A 76 -3.91 20.88 14.50
N LEU A 77 -3.73 20.09 15.55
CA LEU A 77 -2.64 20.27 16.50
C LEU A 77 -1.44 19.34 16.24
N LEU A 78 -1.69 18.15 15.70
CA LEU A 78 -0.63 17.14 15.59
C LEU A 78 -0.93 16.15 14.45
N PRO A 79 -0.69 16.55 13.19
CA PRO A 79 -0.77 15.62 12.08
C PRO A 79 0.35 14.57 12.17
N LYS A 80 0.03 13.30 11.95
CA LYS A 80 1.00 12.20 11.96
C LYS A 80 0.76 11.26 10.79
N ALA A 81 1.85 10.72 10.26
CA ALA A 81 1.82 9.62 9.29
C ALA A 81 2.40 8.35 9.89
N TYR A 82 1.80 7.20 9.60
CA TYR A 82 2.44 5.92 9.84
C TYR A 82 3.39 5.63 8.69
N LYS A 83 4.67 5.57 9.01
CA LYS A 83 5.74 5.39 8.05
C LYS A 83 6.31 3.98 8.14
N LEU A 84 6.62 3.43 6.99
CA LEU A 84 7.22 2.11 6.81
C LEU A 84 8.48 2.28 5.96
N THR A 85 9.65 2.04 6.54
CA THR A 85 10.91 2.05 5.80
C THR A 85 11.26 0.62 5.42
N MET A 86 11.34 0.37 4.13
CA MET A 86 11.73 -0.92 3.56
C MET A 86 13.13 -0.84 2.97
N GLU A 87 13.91 -1.88 3.20
CA GLU A 87 15.19 -2.12 2.55
C GLU A 87 15.04 -3.21 1.51
N PHE A 88 15.55 -2.93 0.31
CA PHE A 88 15.58 -3.82 -0.84
C PHE A 88 17.02 -4.21 -1.13
N LYS A 89 17.28 -5.49 -1.32
CA LYS A 89 18.61 -6.02 -1.67
C LYS A 89 18.51 -7.04 -2.77
N ARG A 90 19.42 -6.95 -3.76
CA ARG A 90 19.66 -8.04 -4.72
C ARG A 90 20.53 -9.09 -4.07
N GLN A 91 20.08 -10.31 -4.11
CA GLN A 91 20.87 -11.45 -3.65
C GLN A 91 20.58 -12.69 -4.48
N GLN A 92 21.56 -13.59 -4.55
CA GLN A 92 21.36 -14.88 -5.16
C GLN A 92 20.66 -15.81 -4.18
N VAL A 93 19.58 -16.43 -4.65
CA VAL A 93 18.81 -17.43 -3.91
C VAL A 93 18.86 -18.73 -4.66
N MET A 94 19.08 -19.84 -3.99
CA MET A 94 19.08 -21.16 -4.59
C MET A 94 17.63 -21.64 -4.74
N ILE A 95 17.20 -21.86 -5.99
CA ILE A 95 15.86 -22.32 -6.30
C ILE A 95 15.91 -23.76 -6.78
N PRO A 96 15.08 -24.68 -6.23
CA PRO A 96 14.98 -26.03 -6.72
C PRO A 96 14.34 -26.05 -8.10
N GLN A 97 15.04 -26.61 -9.07
CA GLN A 97 14.54 -26.81 -10.42
C GLN A 97 14.46 -28.31 -10.72
N GLN A 98 13.30 -28.75 -11.19
CA GLN A 98 13.10 -30.13 -11.57
C GLN A 98 13.70 -30.39 -12.97
N THR A 99 14.58 -31.37 -13.05
CA THR A 99 15.17 -31.83 -14.31
C THR A 99 14.83 -33.30 -14.53
N PRO A 100 15.02 -33.87 -15.74
CA PRO A 100 14.83 -35.30 -16.00
C PRO A 100 15.71 -36.21 -15.12
N GLN A 101 16.79 -35.65 -14.56
CA GLN A 101 17.76 -36.37 -13.73
C GLN A 101 17.54 -36.16 -12.22
N GLY A 102 16.51 -35.38 -11.82
CA GLY A 102 16.16 -35.07 -10.43
C GLY A 102 16.07 -33.57 -10.16
N ILE A 103 16.03 -33.23 -8.87
CA ILE A 103 15.95 -31.82 -8.43
C ILE A 103 17.37 -31.28 -8.25
N ILE A 104 17.69 -30.20 -8.95
CA ILE A 104 18.94 -29.44 -8.80
C ILE A 104 18.67 -28.07 -8.19
N GLN A 105 19.64 -27.52 -7.49
CA GLN A 105 19.59 -26.15 -6.98
C GLN A 105 20.26 -25.19 -7.99
N VAL A 106 19.48 -24.22 -8.49
CA VAL A 106 19.99 -23.23 -9.45
C VAL A 106 20.02 -21.86 -8.77
N PRO A 107 21.15 -21.13 -8.82
CA PRO A 107 21.22 -19.77 -8.32
C PRO A 107 20.38 -18.84 -9.20
N GLN A 108 19.48 -18.09 -8.58
CA GLN A 108 18.69 -17.05 -9.24
C GLN A 108 18.83 -15.75 -8.47
N GLU A 109 19.06 -14.64 -9.19
CA GLU A 109 19.03 -13.34 -8.58
C GLU A 109 17.61 -12.90 -8.27
N GLN A 110 17.37 -12.48 -7.04
CA GLN A 110 16.08 -11.97 -6.59
C GLN A 110 16.26 -10.72 -5.73
N VAL A 111 15.27 -9.84 -5.79
CA VAL A 111 15.17 -8.72 -4.85
C VAL A 111 14.47 -9.21 -3.59
N VAL A 112 15.21 -9.19 -2.50
CA VAL A 112 14.70 -9.48 -1.15
C VAL A 112 14.41 -8.17 -0.44
N MET A 113 13.30 -8.12 0.28
CA MET A 113 12.86 -6.93 1.00
C MET A 113 12.64 -7.24 2.48
N ARG A 114 12.93 -6.25 3.32
CA ARG A 114 12.62 -6.29 4.74
C ARG A 114 12.20 -4.94 5.27
N VAL A 115 11.33 -4.94 6.26
CA VAL A 115 11.00 -3.76 7.04
C VAL A 115 12.15 -3.48 8.00
N VAL A 116 12.72 -2.28 7.95
CA VAL A 116 13.83 -1.87 8.83
C VAL A 116 13.39 -0.90 9.90
N GLU A 117 12.32 -0.15 9.64
CA GLU A 117 11.74 0.79 10.59
C GLU A 117 10.25 0.97 10.31
N GLN A 118 9.44 1.14 11.35
CA GLN A 118 8.03 1.50 11.21
C GLN A 118 7.52 2.24 12.45
N GLY A 119 6.55 3.10 12.26
CA GLY A 119 5.89 3.81 13.37
C GLY A 119 5.21 5.11 12.96
N TRP A 120 4.51 5.71 13.92
CA TRP A 120 3.90 7.02 13.79
C TRP A 120 4.93 8.13 13.99
N LYS A 121 5.08 8.95 12.98
CA LYS A 121 6.00 10.10 12.98
C LYS A 121 5.34 11.35 12.44
#